data_f2f0c1f68b32d6d1db484f17ea285bc2
#
_entry.id   f2f0c1f68b32d6d1db484f17ea285bc2
#
_cell.length_a   1.000
_cell.length_b   1.000
_cell.length_c   1.000
_cell.angle_alpha   90.00
_cell.angle_beta   90.00
_cell.angle_gamma   90.00
#
_symmetry.space_group_name_H-M   'P 1'
#
loop_
_entity.id
_entity.type
_entity.pdbx_description
1 polymer ?
#
loop_
_entity_poly.entity_id
_entity_poly.type
_entity_poly.pdbx_seq_one_letter_code
_entity_poly.pdbx_strand_id
1 'polypeptide(L)'
;MIPVEGEPGLPGDDIPPAGPLGQLVAGVLPVALGLVALGYSVTLTLGTPAEAGPGLWPALASLLLLGAGGWSLLFERKAGTVERFGRSGLGIVVGVVSLVGYVLLIGRIGFEISTLLVMACWLRLLGRESWLVTAVVSSATTAALYLLFVVLLDVKLPRLVF
;
A
#
# COMPACT_ATOMS: atom_id res chain seq x y z
N MET A 1 12.59 25.37 44.04
CA MET A 1 12.37 24.17 43.19
C MET A 1 10.99 24.37 42.59
N ILE A 2 10.88 24.86 41.36
CA ILE A 2 9.62 25.18 40.68
C ILE A 2 9.19 23.86 39.97
N PRO A 3 7.97 23.35 40.20
CA PRO A 3 7.47 22.20 39.45
C PRO A 3 7.36 22.62 37.96
N VAL A 4 7.99 21.88 37.08
CA VAL A 4 7.77 22.00 35.66
C VAL A 4 6.37 21.44 35.40
N GLU A 5 5.39 22.35 35.20
CA GLU A 5 4.07 21.97 34.69
C GLU A 5 4.28 21.26 33.35
N GLY A 6 3.69 20.07 33.23
CA GLY A 6 3.86 19.21 32.06
C GLY A 6 3.48 19.95 30.79
N GLU A 7 4.36 19.89 29.80
CA GLU A 7 4.04 20.33 28.43
C GLU A 7 2.76 19.64 27.97
N PRO A 8 1.83 20.36 27.31
CA PRO A 8 0.67 19.73 26.72
C PRO A 8 1.17 18.70 25.70
N GLY A 9 0.91 17.41 25.95
CA GLY A 9 1.28 16.33 25.06
C GLY A 9 0.84 16.65 23.64
N LEU A 10 1.70 16.34 22.68
CA LEU A 10 1.39 16.54 21.26
C LEU A 10 0.10 15.76 20.92
N PRO A 11 -0.77 16.27 20.02
CA PRO A 11 -1.97 15.56 19.60
C PRO A 11 -1.57 14.22 18.96
N GLY A 12 -1.62 13.15 19.70
CA GLY A 12 -1.17 11.80 19.31
C GLY A 12 -0.74 10.93 20.49
N ASP A 13 -0.39 11.53 21.64
CA ASP A 13 0.10 10.80 22.81
C ASP A 13 -1.02 10.00 23.54
N ASP A 14 -2.28 10.23 23.22
CA ASP A 14 -3.44 9.61 23.86
C ASP A 14 -3.98 8.36 23.14
N ILE A 15 -3.29 7.85 22.10
CA ILE A 15 -3.77 6.66 21.40
C ILE A 15 -3.36 5.42 22.23
N PRO A 16 -4.31 4.72 22.85
CA PRO A 16 -3.98 3.55 23.66
C PRO A 16 -3.32 2.47 22.79
N PRO A 17 -2.30 1.77 23.28
CA PRO A 17 -1.59 0.74 22.54
C PRO A 17 -2.56 -0.37 22.08
N ALA A 18 -2.29 -0.95 20.91
CA ALA A 18 -3.07 -2.07 20.40
C ALA A 18 -3.02 -3.22 21.42
N GLY A 19 -4.18 -3.83 21.68
CA GLY A 19 -4.25 -5.02 22.50
C GLY A 19 -3.43 -6.18 21.90
N PRO A 20 -3.22 -7.27 22.63
CA PRO A 20 -2.37 -8.39 22.22
C PRO A 20 -2.78 -8.98 20.85
N LEU A 21 -4.06 -8.97 20.53
CA LEU A 21 -4.57 -9.39 19.22
C LEU A 21 -4.14 -8.44 18.10
N GLY A 22 -4.17 -7.13 18.31
CA GLY A 22 -3.73 -6.15 17.32
C GLY A 22 -2.23 -6.28 17.01
N GLN A 23 -1.42 -6.48 18.02
CA GLN A 23 0.03 -6.71 17.88
C GLN A 23 0.33 -8.02 17.13
N LEU A 24 -0.42 -9.08 17.43
CA LEU A 24 -0.28 -10.36 16.75
C LEU A 24 -0.66 -10.25 15.26
N VAL A 25 -1.77 -9.59 14.95
CA VAL A 25 -2.22 -9.37 13.57
C VAL A 25 -1.22 -8.51 12.79
N ALA A 26 -0.68 -7.44 13.40
CA ALA A 26 0.31 -6.58 12.76
C ALA A 26 1.58 -7.31 12.34
N GLY A 27 2.00 -8.34 13.08
CA GLY A 27 3.17 -9.14 12.71
C GLY A 27 2.84 -10.36 11.85
N VAL A 28 1.76 -11.09 12.17
CA VAL A 28 1.39 -12.33 11.44
C VAL A 28 0.91 -12.04 10.03
N LEU A 29 0.13 -10.97 9.82
CA LEU A 29 -0.42 -10.64 8.50
C LEU A 29 0.67 -10.40 7.44
N PRO A 30 1.69 -9.55 7.69
CA PRO A 30 2.79 -9.37 6.74
C PRO A 30 3.56 -10.66 6.47
N VAL A 31 3.80 -11.47 7.50
CA VAL A 31 4.49 -12.76 7.32
C VAL A 31 3.67 -13.72 6.47
N ALA A 32 2.36 -13.86 6.74
CA ALA A 32 1.49 -14.72 5.94
C ALA A 32 1.41 -14.26 4.48
N LEU A 33 1.22 -12.96 4.25
CA LEU A 33 1.23 -12.39 2.90
C LEU A 33 2.57 -12.57 2.20
N GLY A 34 3.68 -12.36 2.91
CA GLY A 34 5.03 -12.58 2.40
C GLY A 34 5.28 -14.03 1.98
N LEU A 35 4.82 -15.01 2.77
CA LEU A 35 4.93 -16.43 2.43
C LEU A 35 4.13 -16.80 1.19
N VAL A 36 2.88 -16.35 1.11
CA VAL A 36 2.00 -16.60 -0.05
C VAL A 36 2.60 -15.96 -1.32
N ALA A 37 3.03 -14.69 -1.22
CA ALA A 37 3.60 -13.96 -2.34
C ALA A 37 4.94 -14.57 -2.79
N LEU A 38 5.78 -15.04 -1.85
CA LEU A 38 7.03 -15.73 -2.16
C LEU A 38 6.77 -17.06 -2.87
N GLY A 39 5.82 -17.86 -2.38
CA GLY A 39 5.41 -19.11 -3.02
C GLY A 39 4.91 -18.88 -4.45
N TYR A 40 4.08 -17.86 -4.67
CA TYR A 40 3.63 -17.50 -6.01
C TYR A 40 4.77 -16.97 -6.90
N SER A 41 5.68 -16.19 -6.35
CA SER A 41 6.85 -15.65 -7.05
C SER A 41 7.73 -16.75 -7.65
N VAL A 42 7.95 -17.84 -6.92
CA VAL A 42 8.73 -18.99 -7.41
C VAL A 42 8.08 -19.65 -8.63
N THR A 43 6.75 -19.66 -8.71
CA THR A 43 6.04 -20.21 -9.89
C THR A 43 6.19 -19.34 -11.14
N LEU A 44 6.51 -18.05 -10.98
CA LEU A 44 6.69 -17.09 -12.07
C LEU A 44 8.10 -17.13 -12.69
N THR A 45 8.97 -18.04 -12.27
CA THR A 45 10.40 -18.10 -12.62
C THR A 45 11.19 -16.84 -12.19
N LEU A 46 12.21 -17.06 -11.36
CA LEU A 46 13.04 -15.97 -10.83
C LEU A 46 14.03 -15.43 -11.86
N GLY A 47 14.31 -16.23 -12.89
CA GLY A 47 15.33 -15.90 -13.89
C GLY A 47 16.76 -16.16 -13.39
N THR A 48 17.73 -15.60 -14.11
CA THR A 48 19.15 -15.63 -13.77
C THR A 48 19.63 -14.23 -13.37
N PRO A 49 20.82 -14.08 -12.74
CA PRO A 49 21.38 -12.76 -12.45
C PRO A 49 21.61 -11.87 -13.68
N ALA A 50 21.73 -12.47 -14.87
CA ALA A 50 21.89 -11.76 -16.13
C ALA A 50 20.54 -11.43 -16.79
N GLU A 51 19.51 -12.27 -16.56
CA GLU A 51 18.17 -12.08 -17.10
C GLU A 51 17.14 -12.26 -16.00
N ALA A 52 16.70 -11.14 -15.40
CA ALA A 52 15.73 -11.12 -14.33
C ALA A 52 14.36 -11.62 -14.81
N GLY A 53 13.84 -12.68 -14.21
CA GLY A 53 12.51 -13.20 -14.49
C GLY A 53 11.40 -12.37 -13.84
N PRO A 54 10.14 -12.55 -14.29
CA PRO A 54 9.00 -11.81 -13.76
C PRO A 54 8.73 -12.06 -12.27
N GLY A 55 9.21 -13.19 -11.72
CA GLY A 55 9.10 -13.53 -10.31
C GLY A 55 10.12 -12.82 -9.41
N LEU A 56 11.19 -12.20 -9.94
CA LEU A 56 12.25 -11.63 -9.11
C LEU A 56 11.76 -10.49 -8.21
N TRP A 57 11.00 -9.54 -8.77
CA TRP A 57 10.46 -8.41 -8.02
C TRP A 57 9.49 -8.83 -6.91
N PRO A 58 8.49 -9.69 -7.19
CA PRO A 58 7.63 -10.23 -6.14
C PRO A 58 8.42 -11.00 -5.07
N ALA A 59 9.48 -11.73 -5.44
CA ALA A 59 10.34 -12.43 -4.47
C ALA A 59 11.04 -11.46 -3.53
N LEU A 60 11.68 -10.42 -4.06
CA LEU A 60 12.37 -9.41 -3.25
C LEU A 60 11.40 -8.68 -2.32
N ALA A 61 10.25 -8.26 -2.84
CA ALA A 61 9.22 -7.62 -2.03
C ALA A 61 8.70 -8.55 -0.92
N SER A 62 8.53 -9.84 -1.22
CA SER A 62 8.10 -10.84 -0.25
C SER A 62 9.15 -11.07 0.84
N LEU A 63 10.43 -11.11 0.50
CA LEU A 63 11.52 -11.24 1.47
C LEU A 63 11.60 -10.03 2.40
N LEU A 64 11.43 -8.81 1.87
CA LEU A 64 11.37 -7.60 2.69
C LEU A 64 10.15 -7.63 3.64
N LEU A 65 9.01 -8.07 3.14
CA LEU A 65 7.79 -8.19 3.95
C LEU A 65 7.94 -9.25 5.06
N LEU A 66 8.57 -10.40 4.76
CA LEU A 66 8.90 -11.43 5.73
C LEU A 66 9.91 -10.92 6.78
N GLY A 67 10.93 -10.20 6.34
CA GLY A 67 11.91 -9.59 7.25
C GLY A 67 11.26 -8.57 8.18
N ALA A 68 10.46 -7.65 7.67
CA ALA A 68 9.77 -6.63 8.46
C ALA A 68 8.74 -7.25 9.41
N GLY A 69 7.90 -8.18 8.91
CA GLY A 69 6.91 -8.88 9.74
C GLY A 69 7.55 -9.77 10.81
N GLY A 70 8.62 -10.47 10.45
CA GLY A 70 9.40 -11.28 11.40
C GLY A 70 10.06 -10.41 12.47
N TRP A 71 10.65 -9.29 12.10
CA TRP A 71 11.19 -8.31 13.04
C TRP A 71 10.12 -7.81 14.01
N SER A 72 8.97 -7.40 13.51
CA SER A 72 7.83 -6.95 14.33
C SER A 72 7.40 -8.05 15.31
N LEU A 73 7.26 -9.29 14.87
CA LEU A 73 6.89 -10.41 15.73
C LEU A 73 7.90 -10.71 16.84
N LEU A 74 9.19 -10.54 16.56
CA LEU A 74 10.26 -10.90 17.50
C LEU A 74 10.56 -9.78 18.51
N PHE A 75 10.53 -8.54 18.08
CA PHE A 75 11.04 -7.40 18.85
C PHE A 75 9.96 -6.43 19.31
N GLU A 76 8.92 -6.16 18.51
CA GLU A 76 7.92 -5.14 18.83
C GLU A 76 6.80 -5.66 19.76
N ARG A 77 6.60 -6.97 19.84
CA ARG A 77 5.63 -7.56 20.79
C ARG A 77 5.85 -7.14 22.24
N LYS A 78 7.10 -6.86 22.62
CA LYS A 78 7.47 -6.47 23.99
C LYS A 78 7.38 -4.96 24.23
N ALA A 79 7.38 -4.16 23.17
CA ALA A 79 7.49 -2.70 23.29
C ALA A 79 6.13 -1.98 23.43
N GLY A 80 5.00 -2.67 23.17
CA GLY A 80 3.67 -2.05 23.26
C GLY A 80 3.45 -0.88 22.28
N THR A 81 4.31 -0.76 21.25
CA THR A 81 4.38 0.38 20.34
C THR A 81 3.37 0.34 19.18
N VAL A 82 2.63 -0.76 19.04
CA VAL A 82 1.63 -0.89 17.98
C VAL A 82 0.37 -0.11 18.35
N GLU A 83 0.08 0.93 17.61
CA GLU A 83 -1.13 1.73 17.77
C GLU A 83 -2.39 0.93 17.46
N ARG A 84 -3.48 1.22 18.18
CA ARG A 84 -4.79 0.63 17.87
C ARG A 84 -5.24 1.04 16.48
N PHE A 85 -5.77 0.08 15.72
CA PHE A 85 -6.55 0.34 14.52
C PHE A 85 -7.81 1.14 14.90
N GLY A 86 -7.65 2.47 14.94
CA GLY A 86 -8.75 3.40 15.13
C GLY A 86 -9.45 3.72 13.80
N ARG A 87 -9.97 4.94 13.66
CA ARG A 87 -10.56 5.45 12.40
C ARG A 87 -9.61 5.37 11.20
N SER A 88 -8.30 5.36 11.43
CA SER A 88 -7.26 5.15 10.41
C SER A 88 -7.33 3.77 9.74
N GLY A 89 -7.81 2.73 10.43
CA GLY A 89 -7.99 1.38 9.88
C GLY A 89 -8.96 1.34 8.69
N LEU A 90 -9.99 2.19 8.70
CA LEU A 90 -10.92 2.30 7.56
C LEU A 90 -10.20 2.79 6.30
N GLY A 91 -9.26 3.72 6.43
CA GLY A 91 -8.44 4.20 5.31
C GLY A 91 -7.61 3.07 4.68
N ILE A 92 -7.02 2.20 5.50
CA ILE A 92 -6.25 1.04 5.02
C ILE A 92 -7.17 0.09 4.24
N VAL A 93 -8.36 -0.22 4.77
CA VAL A 93 -9.34 -1.08 4.08
C VAL A 93 -9.76 -0.47 2.74
N VAL A 94 -10.08 0.83 2.71
CA VAL A 94 -10.40 1.55 1.47
C VAL A 94 -9.24 1.48 0.48
N GLY A 95 -8.00 1.69 0.94
CA GLY A 95 -6.80 1.58 0.11
C GLY A 95 -6.66 0.19 -0.52
N VAL A 96 -6.74 -0.86 0.30
CA VAL A 96 -6.60 -2.25 -0.19
C VAL A 96 -7.74 -2.64 -1.13
N VAL A 97 -8.99 -2.34 -0.77
CA VAL A 97 -10.16 -2.65 -1.61
C VAL A 97 -10.09 -1.91 -2.95
N SER A 98 -9.66 -0.64 -2.94
CA SER A 98 -9.51 0.13 -4.19
C SER A 98 -8.40 -0.43 -5.09
N LEU A 99 -7.29 -0.93 -4.52
CA LEU A 99 -6.24 -1.61 -5.30
C LEU A 99 -6.73 -2.92 -5.91
N VAL A 100 -7.45 -3.74 -5.13
CA VAL A 100 -8.08 -4.96 -5.68
C VAL A 100 -9.07 -4.59 -6.79
N GLY A 101 -9.91 -3.59 -6.56
CA GLY A 101 -10.81 -3.04 -7.57
C GLY A 101 -10.07 -2.58 -8.82
N TYR A 102 -8.96 -1.86 -8.68
CA TYR A 102 -8.11 -1.44 -9.80
C TYR A 102 -7.63 -2.63 -10.65
N VAL A 103 -7.10 -3.68 -10.01
CA VAL A 103 -6.62 -4.88 -10.71
C VAL A 103 -7.74 -5.57 -11.48
N LEU A 104 -8.94 -5.64 -10.91
CA LEU A 104 -10.10 -6.24 -11.58
C LEU A 104 -10.66 -5.38 -12.72
N LEU A 105 -10.56 -4.05 -12.60
CA LEU A 105 -11.10 -3.11 -13.57
C LEU A 105 -10.14 -2.88 -14.75
N ILE A 106 -8.82 -2.90 -14.54
CA ILE A 106 -7.84 -2.55 -15.56
C ILE A 106 -7.99 -3.40 -16.85
N GLY A 107 -8.33 -4.67 -16.70
CA GLY A 107 -8.58 -5.55 -17.83
C GLY A 107 -9.94 -5.36 -18.53
N ARG A 108 -10.87 -4.62 -17.92
CA ARG A 108 -12.24 -4.42 -18.43
C ARG A 108 -12.49 -3.03 -19.01
N ILE A 109 -12.04 -2.01 -18.29
CA ILE A 109 -12.28 -0.60 -18.65
C ILE A 109 -10.99 0.15 -19.03
N GLY A 110 -9.89 -0.58 -19.15
CA GLY A 110 -8.61 -0.04 -19.56
C GLY A 110 -7.84 0.67 -18.43
N PHE A 111 -6.57 0.95 -18.72
CA PHE A 111 -5.63 1.56 -17.79
C PHE A 111 -6.05 2.98 -17.38
N GLU A 112 -6.47 3.80 -18.37
CA GLU A 112 -6.73 5.23 -18.17
C GLU A 112 -7.85 5.47 -17.18
N ILE A 113 -9.02 4.83 -17.39
CA ILE A 113 -10.19 5.02 -16.51
C ILE A 113 -9.93 4.39 -15.14
N SER A 114 -9.32 3.21 -15.09
CA SER A 114 -9.02 2.55 -13.82
C SER A 114 -8.07 3.39 -12.96
N THR A 115 -7.04 3.97 -13.57
CA THR A 115 -6.07 4.83 -12.88
C THR A 115 -6.72 6.13 -12.40
N LEU A 116 -7.55 6.76 -13.24
CA LEU A 116 -8.28 7.96 -12.86
C LEU A 116 -9.22 7.71 -11.67
N LEU A 117 -9.95 6.59 -11.69
CA LEU A 117 -10.87 6.22 -10.61
C LEU A 117 -10.14 5.94 -9.30
N VAL A 118 -9.05 5.19 -9.31
CA VAL A 118 -8.31 4.89 -8.07
C VAL A 118 -7.65 6.15 -7.51
N MET A 119 -7.09 7.02 -8.36
CA MET A 119 -6.53 8.30 -7.93
C MET A 119 -7.60 9.21 -7.33
N ALA A 120 -8.76 9.35 -7.99
CA ALA A 120 -9.88 10.12 -7.48
C ALA A 120 -10.41 9.56 -6.13
N CYS A 121 -10.51 8.24 -6.02
CA CYS A 121 -10.88 7.56 -4.79
C CYS A 121 -9.90 7.90 -3.64
N TRP A 122 -8.60 7.82 -3.87
CA TRP A 122 -7.62 8.10 -2.84
C TRP A 122 -7.58 9.57 -2.44
N LEU A 123 -7.59 10.48 -3.39
CA LEU A 123 -7.62 11.92 -3.10
C LEU A 123 -8.88 12.32 -2.34
N ARG A 124 -10.03 11.76 -2.73
CA ARG A 124 -11.31 12.13 -2.14
C ARG A 124 -11.60 11.46 -0.81
N LEU A 125 -11.34 10.13 -0.69
CA LEU A 125 -11.69 9.35 0.49
C LEU A 125 -10.58 9.32 1.54
N LEU A 126 -9.31 9.23 1.11
CA LEU A 126 -8.19 9.18 2.04
C LEU A 126 -7.63 10.58 2.30
N GLY A 127 -7.39 11.36 1.24
CA GLY A 127 -6.81 12.70 1.34
C GLY A 127 -7.83 13.77 1.74
N ARG A 128 -9.15 13.49 1.61
CA ARG A 128 -10.23 14.47 1.86
C ARG A 128 -10.09 15.77 1.08
N GLU A 129 -9.45 15.70 -0.07
CA GLU A 129 -9.20 16.84 -0.95
C GLU A 129 -10.49 17.39 -1.57
N SER A 130 -10.44 18.64 -2.02
CA SER A 130 -11.57 19.28 -2.72
C SER A 130 -11.84 18.61 -4.08
N TRP A 131 -13.05 18.71 -4.58
CA TRP A 131 -13.44 18.12 -5.88
C TRP A 131 -12.57 18.65 -7.05
N LEU A 132 -12.19 19.94 -7.01
CA LEU A 132 -11.36 20.52 -8.03
C LEU A 132 -9.93 19.96 -7.98
N VAL A 133 -9.32 19.87 -6.80
CA VAL A 133 -8.00 19.25 -6.63
C VAL A 133 -8.04 17.79 -7.04
N THR A 134 -9.06 17.05 -6.63
CA THR A 134 -9.25 15.64 -7.03
C THR A 134 -9.30 15.51 -8.55
N ALA A 135 -10.13 16.29 -9.24
CA ALA A 135 -10.25 16.24 -10.70
C ALA A 135 -8.94 16.61 -11.41
N VAL A 136 -8.31 17.69 -11.02
CA VAL A 136 -7.07 18.16 -11.66
C VAL A 136 -5.92 17.19 -11.42
N VAL A 137 -5.69 16.78 -10.17
CA VAL A 137 -4.55 15.93 -9.83
C VAL A 137 -4.74 14.52 -10.38
N SER A 138 -5.93 13.92 -10.28
CA SER A 138 -6.16 12.58 -10.84
C SER A 138 -6.00 12.56 -12.35
N SER A 139 -6.51 13.57 -13.07
CA SER A 139 -6.36 13.68 -14.52
C SER A 139 -4.90 13.93 -14.93
N ALA A 140 -4.21 14.84 -14.26
CA ALA A 140 -2.80 15.14 -14.53
C ALA A 140 -1.91 13.92 -14.28
N THR A 141 -2.12 13.20 -13.17
CA THR A 141 -1.35 11.98 -12.84
C THR A 141 -1.63 10.88 -13.85
N THR A 142 -2.91 10.66 -14.22
CA THR A 142 -3.27 9.66 -15.23
C THR A 142 -2.64 9.97 -16.58
N ALA A 143 -2.68 11.24 -17.03
CA ALA A 143 -2.04 11.67 -18.25
C ALA A 143 -0.51 11.50 -18.22
N ALA A 144 0.14 11.86 -17.09
CA ALA A 144 1.58 11.68 -16.93
C ALA A 144 1.98 10.19 -16.98
N LEU A 145 1.23 9.32 -16.30
CA LEU A 145 1.48 7.87 -16.32
C LEU A 145 1.22 7.28 -17.71
N TYR A 146 0.19 7.76 -18.41
CA TYR A 146 -0.07 7.35 -19.79
C TYR A 146 1.10 7.73 -20.72
N LEU A 147 1.55 8.98 -20.67
CA LEU A 147 2.70 9.42 -21.44
C LEU A 147 3.96 8.62 -21.11
N LEU A 148 4.21 8.35 -19.82
CA LEU A 148 5.36 7.61 -19.38
C LEU A 148 5.31 6.15 -19.85
N PHE A 149 4.25 5.42 -19.56
CA PHE A 149 4.21 3.97 -19.81
C PHE A 149 3.86 3.65 -21.26
N VAL A 150 2.92 4.36 -21.86
CA VAL A 150 2.41 4.04 -23.19
C VAL A 150 3.24 4.70 -24.30
N VAL A 151 3.61 5.97 -24.11
CA VAL A 151 4.31 6.72 -25.16
C VAL A 151 5.82 6.57 -25.05
N LEU A 152 6.38 6.71 -23.84
CA LEU A 152 7.83 6.71 -23.65
C LEU A 152 8.40 5.30 -23.54
N LEU A 153 7.74 4.40 -22.78
CA LEU A 153 8.21 3.03 -22.54
C LEU A 153 7.60 2.00 -23.50
N ASP A 154 6.66 2.39 -24.37
CA ASP A 154 5.95 1.50 -25.31
C ASP A 154 5.36 0.23 -24.65
N VAL A 155 4.89 0.36 -23.41
CA VAL A 155 4.27 -0.75 -22.67
C VAL A 155 2.87 -1.00 -23.21
N LYS A 156 2.61 -2.24 -23.63
CA LYS A 156 1.27 -2.66 -24.10
C LYS A 156 0.32 -2.85 -22.91
N LEU A 157 -0.30 -1.76 -22.46
CA LEU A 157 -1.33 -1.80 -21.43
C LEU A 157 -2.72 -2.07 -22.06
N PRO A 158 -3.65 -2.71 -21.32
CA PRO A 158 -5.03 -2.82 -21.74
C PRO A 158 -5.63 -1.40 -21.88
N ARG A 159 -5.96 -1.01 -23.10
CA ARG A 159 -6.52 0.31 -23.42
C ARG A 159 -8.02 0.22 -23.60
N LEU A 160 -8.70 1.30 -23.30
CA LEU A 160 -10.14 1.42 -23.57
C LEU A 160 -10.39 1.74 -25.06
N VAL A 161 -9.44 2.41 -25.71
CA VAL A 161 -9.55 2.91 -27.07
C VAL A 161 -8.44 2.30 -27.91
N PHE A 162 -8.83 1.34 -28.78
CA PHE A 162 -8.09 0.80 -29.93
C PHE A 162 -6.63 0.41 -29.75
#